data_999e563d8d166d3f3944b1393d759129
#
_entry.id   999e563d8d166d3f3944b1393d759129
#
_cell.length_a   1.000
_cell.length_b   1.000
_cell.length_c   1.000
_cell.angle_alpha   90.00
_cell.angle_beta   90.00
_cell.angle_gamma   90.00
#
_symmetry.space_group_name_H-M   'P 1'
#
loop_
_entity.id
_entity.type
_entity.pdbx_description
1 polymer ?
#
loop_
_entity_poly.entity_id
_entity_poly.type
_entity_poly.pdbx_seq_one_letter_code
_entity_poly.pdbx_strand_id
1 'polypeptide(L)'
;MKLYPHQEASREFLLTHKRAILADAPRVGKTLPTASAALNHLPVMIVCPSIAKSVWLRAFKALGHDESDITVVAGRKMAAEAHTASVVIVNYDLMPNTLASRFSRYKTLVLDESHRIKSHTAKRTKVAMKAMKVIPNVYALSGTPIPNRPIELWPLLHGLGIFRGSYYDFASRYARMWAAPWGLDVSGASNLPELKAMMKPSVLRRKKEDVFTDYQDPQVSLITFDLPVDRRERDFDADALMANPHALLAFEGLAEVMKEAGLRKVNPAAEFISDLLEAEGKVVVFAHHKDVVAQLADKLKAYNPVTITGDTPAKQRELHITAFQQDPDTKVIIGNIAAMSEGVDLSAADVVVFVEATWQTSALEQASSRVENISKQSFRPLIYLLTVRASLDHTVLGKVLQKLNIIDQII
;
A
#
# COMPACT_ATOMS: atom_id res chain seq x y z
N MET A 1 -13.36 -3.21 23.57
CA MET A 1 -13.76 -2.35 22.41
C MET A 1 -14.80 -3.10 21.57
N LYS A 2 -15.86 -2.45 21.11
CA LYS A 2 -16.92 -3.10 20.29
C LYS A 2 -16.59 -2.93 18.81
N LEU A 3 -16.70 -4.02 18.04
CA LEU A 3 -16.55 -4.00 16.59
C LEU A 3 -17.79 -3.37 15.93
N TYR A 4 -17.60 -2.71 14.79
CA TYR A 4 -18.73 -2.29 13.95
C TYR A 4 -19.37 -3.51 13.24
N PRO A 5 -20.63 -3.43 12.80
CA PRO A 5 -21.30 -4.58 12.15
C PRO A 5 -20.52 -5.21 11.00
N HIS A 6 -19.92 -4.40 10.13
CA HIS A 6 -19.08 -4.88 9.03
C HIS A 6 -17.78 -5.53 9.52
N GLN A 7 -17.25 -5.10 10.67
CA GLN A 7 -16.06 -5.70 11.27
C GLN A 7 -16.40 -7.04 11.94
N GLU A 8 -17.57 -7.17 12.56
CA GLU A 8 -18.05 -8.48 13.06
C GLU A 8 -18.19 -9.47 11.90
N ALA A 9 -18.80 -9.06 10.78
CA ALA A 9 -18.89 -9.89 9.59
C ALA A 9 -17.51 -10.31 9.04
N SER A 10 -16.50 -9.42 9.09
CA SER A 10 -15.12 -9.76 8.73
C SER A 10 -14.52 -10.79 9.66
N ARG A 11 -14.71 -10.62 10.97
CA ARG A 11 -14.24 -11.55 11.99
C ARG A 11 -14.84 -12.94 11.78
N GLU A 12 -16.15 -13.03 11.60
CA GLU A 12 -16.85 -14.29 11.37
C GLU A 12 -16.41 -14.97 10.07
N PHE A 13 -16.23 -14.21 9.00
CA PHE A 13 -15.70 -14.72 7.74
C PHE A 13 -14.33 -15.38 7.93
N LEU A 14 -13.40 -14.71 8.64
CA LEU A 14 -12.05 -15.24 8.88
C LEU A 14 -12.08 -16.51 9.73
N LEU A 15 -12.91 -16.56 10.76
CA LEU A 15 -13.06 -17.74 11.63
C LEU A 15 -13.64 -18.94 10.87
N THR A 16 -14.61 -18.71 10.00
CA THR A 16 -15.27 -19.76 9.21
C THR A 16 -14.33 -20.33 8.14
N HIS A 17 -13.63 -19.47 7.41
CA HIS A 17 -12.86 -19.89 6.24
C HIS A 17 -11.43 -20.34 6.57
N LYS A 18 -10.89 -19.97 7.73
CA LYS A 18 -9.54 -20.33 8.21
C LYS A 18 -8.40 -19.88 7.31
N ARG A 19 -8.56 -19.93 6.00
CA ARG A 19 -7.59 -19.54 4.97
C ARG A 19 -8.27 -18.59 3.99
N ALA A 20 -8.13 -17.30 4.23
CA ALA A 20 -8.95 -16.27 3.60
C ALA A 20 -8.19 -14.98 3.29
N ILE A 21 -8.73 -14.25 2.34
CA ILE A 21 -8.27 -12.92 1.95
C ILE A 21 -9.33 -11.89 2.36
N LEU A 22 -8.97 -10.96 3.23
CA LEU A 22 -9.78 -9.80 3.56
C LEU A 22 -9.31 -8.63 2.68
N ALA A 23 -10.04 -8.40 1.59
CA ALA A 23 -9.70 -7.45 0.54
C ALA A 23 -10.51 -6.15 0.61
N ASP A 24 -11.07 -5.84 1.78
CA ASP A 24 -11.81 -4.60 2.01
C ASP A 24 -10.98 -3.36 1.62
N ALA A 25 -11.64 -2.36 1.10
CA ALA A 25 -11.03 -1.10 0.72
C ALA A 25 -10.14 -0.52 1.84
N PRO A 26 -9.13 0.28 1.52
CA PRO A 26 -8.37 1.01 2.54
C PRO A 26 -9.30 1.78 3.49
N ARG A 27 -8.93 1.89 4.78
CA ARG A 27 -9.69 2.60 5.83
C ARG A 27 -11.01 1.96 6.29
N VAL A 28 -11.47 0.87 5.71
CA VAL A 28 -12.64 0.10 6.21
C VAL A 28 -12.37 -0.55 7.58
N GLY A 29 -11.10 -0.60 8.03
CA GLY A 29 -10.75 -1.05 9.38
C GLY A 29 -10.50 -2.55 9.51
N LYS A 30 -9.68 -3.12 8.62
CA LYS A 30 -9.33 -4.56 8.58
C LYS A 30 -8.57 -5.08 9.80
N THR A 31 -7.77 -4.25 10.48
CA THR A 31 -6.84 -4.69 11.54
C THR A 31 -7.57 -5.24 12.76
N LEU A 32 -8.54 -4.52 13.28
CA LEU A 32 -9.22 -4.85 14.53
C LEU A 32 -10.02 -6.17 14.46
N PRO A 33 -10.86 -6.41 13.42
CA PRO A 33 -11.57 -7.67 13.29
C PRO A 33 -10.63 -8.86 13.07
N THR A 34 -9.51 -8.65 12.37
CA THR A 34 -8.51 -9.69 12.16
C THR A 34 -7.76 -10.01 13.44
N ALA A 35 -7.36 -9.03 14.25
CA ALA A 35 -6.78 -9.25 15.57
C ALA A 35 -7.74 -10.02 16.46
N SER A 36 -9.02 -9.63 16.47
CA SER A 36 -10.07 -10.32 17.23
C SER A 36 -10.27 -11.78 16.77
N ALA A 37 -10.26 -12.04 15.46
CA ALA A 37 -10.33 -13.42 14.94
C ALA A 37 -9.07 -14.22 15.31
N ALA A 38 -7.88 -13.62 15.24
CA ALA A 38 -6.63 -14.29 15.55
C ALA A 38 -6.50 -14.71 17.03
N LEU A 39 -7.07 -13.94 17.94
CA LEU A 39 -7.09 -14.28 19.38
C LEU A 39 -7.82 -15.59 19.69
N ASN A 40 -8.68 -16.08 18.81
CA ASN A 40 -9.35 -17.38 19.00
C ASN A 40 -8.42 -18.57 18.73
N HIS A 41 -7.26 -18.35 18.10
CA HIS A 41 -6.34 -19.41 17.69
C HIS A 41 -4.90 -18.99 17.94
N LEU A 42 -4.52 -18.84 19.19
CA LEU A 42 -3.15 -18.54 19.64
C LEU A 42 -2.26 -19.80 19.60
N PRO A 43 -0.94 -19.67 19.43
CA PRO A 43 -0.18 -18.45 19.19
C PRO A 43 -0.34 -17.92 17.76
N VAL A 44 -0.29 -16.60 17.61
CA VAL A 44 -0.41 -15.90 16.32
C VAL A 44 0.89 -15.22 15.91
N MET A 45 1.20 -15.28 14.61
CA MET A 45 2.25 -14.48 13.98
C MET A 45 1.62 -13.45 13.04
N ILE A 46 1.89 -12.18 13.32
CA ILE A 46 1.51 -11.05 12.48
C ILE A 46 2.72 -10.62 11.67
N VAL A 47 2.63 -10.72 10.34
CA VAL A 47 3.65 -10.22 9.41
C VAL A 47 3.10 -8.97 8.73
N CYS A 48 3.70 -7.83 9.00
CA CYS A 48 3.19 -6.53 8.55
C CYS A 48 4.33 -5.61 8.06
N PRO A 49 4.03 -4.50 7.39
CA PRO A 49 5.00 -3.43 7.19
C PRO A 49 5.58 -2.94 8.51
N SER A 50 6.84 -2.48 8.49
CA SER A 50 7.54 -2.06 9.72
C SER A 50 6.77 -0.97 10.47
N ILE A 51 6.17 -0.03 9.75
CA ILE A 51 5.38 1.09 10.27
C ILE A 51 4.04 0.63 10.89
N ALA A 52 3.48 -0.49 10.44
CA ALA A 52 2.20 -0.99 10.94
C ALA A 52 2.32 -1.77 12.27
N LYS A 53 3.54 -2.06 12.76
CA LYS A 53 3.73 -2.82 14.01
C LYS A 53 3.04 -2.17 15.20
N SER A 54 3.13 -0.86 15.34
CA SER A 54 2.47 -0.10 16.40
C SER A 54 0.94 -0.14 16.30
N VAL A 55 0.42 -0.18 15.09
CA VAL A 55 -1.04 -0.30 14.84
C VAL A 55 -1.54 -1.67 15.32
N TRP A 56 -0.82 -2.73 15.00
CA TRP A 56 -1.14 -4.08 15.45
C TRP A 56 -1.03 -4.22 16.98
N LEU A 57 0.04 -3.68 17.59
CA LEU A 57 0.19 -3.65 19.04
C LEU A 57 -1.01 -2.98 19.71
N ARG A 58 -1.39 -1.78 19.25
CA ARG A 58 -2.56 -1.06 19.76
C ARG A 58 -3.86 -1.83 19.59
N ALA A 59 -4.03 -2.55 18.47
CA ALA A 59 -5.22 -3.35 18.22
C ALA A 59 -5.38 -4.49 19.24
N PHE A 60 -4.31 -5.23 19.54
CA PHE A 60 -4.35 -6.29 20.56
C PHE A 60 -4.58 -5.73 21.95
N LYS A 61 -3.95 -4.63 22.32
CA LYS A 61 -4.18 -3.93 23.60
C LYS A 61 -5.63 -3.45 23.74
N ALA A 62 -6.20 -2.88 22.66
CA ALA A 62 -7.60 -2.43 22.65
C ALA A 62 -8.62 -3.58 22.81
N LEU A 63 -8.22 -4.80 22.43
CA LEU A 63 -8.99 -6.01 22.64
C LEU A 63 -8.77 -6.65 24.03
N GLY A 64 -7.95 -6.04 24.88
CA GLY A 64 -7.69 -6.50 26.24
C GLY A 64 -6.62 -7.59 26.36
N HIS A 65 -5.84 -7.84 25.30
CA HIS A 65 -4.73 -8.79 25.37
C HIS A 65 -3.56 -8.20 26.16
N ASP A 66 -2.91 -9.00 27.02
CA ASP A 66 -1.82 -8.56 27.88
C ASP A 66 -0.59 -8.17 27.04
N GLU A 67 -0.09 -6.96 27.22
CA GLU A 67 1.08 -6.46 26.51
C GLU A 67 2.34 -7.29 26.80
N SER A 68 2.46 -7.86 28.01
CA SER A 68 3.58 -8.72 28.39
C SER A 68 3.67 -10.00 27.57
N ASP A 69 2.54 -10.42 26.95
CA ASP A 69 2.46 -11.61 26.07
C ASP A 69 2.47 -11.24 24.58
N ILE A 70 2.87 -10.01 24.25
CA ILE A 70 3.07 -9.52 22.88
C ILE A 70 4.55 -9.23 22.65
N THR A 71 5.15 -9.86 21.66
CA THR A 71 6.50 -9.52 21.23
C THR A 71 6.50 -8.77 19.90
N VAL A 72 6.97 -7.53 19.90
CA VAL A 72 7.22 -6.74 18.69
C VAL A 72 8.68 -6.88 18.28
N VAL A 73 8.95 -7.65 17.23
CA VAL A 73 10.30 -7.92 16.75
C VAL A 73 10.89 -6.70 16.06
N ALA A 74 11.80 -5.99 16.73
CA ALA A 74 12.50 -4.82 16.19
C ALA A 74 13.80 -5.14 15.46
N GLY A 75 14.43 -6.29 15.74
CA GLY A 75 15.69 -6.69 15.13
C GLY A 75 16.05 -8.15 15.41
N ARG A 76 17.19 -8.59 14.89
CA ARG A 76 17.64 -10.01 14.96
C ARG A 76 17.83 -10.55 16.37
N LYS A 77 18.23 -9.71 17.34
CA LYS A 77 18.44 -10.13 18.75
C LYS A 77 17.14 -10.49 19.47
N MET A 78 16.06 -9.74 19.24
CA MET A 78 14.75 -9.99 19.89
C MET A 78 14.05 -11.26 19.38
N ALA A 79 14.52 -11.82 18.29
CA ALA A 79 13.98 -13.05 17.73
C ALA A 79 14.11 -14.28 18.63
N ALA A 80 15.09 -14.30 19.52
CA ALA A 80 15.28 -15.41 20.46
C ALA A 80 14.21 -15.42 21.56
N GLU A 81 13.77 -14.25 22.00
CA GLU A 81 12.77 -14.05 23.07
C GLU A 81 11.32 -14.16 22.55
N ALA A 82 11.10 -13.89 21.26
CA ALA A 82 9.81 -13.95 20.60
C ALA A 82 9.12 -15.33 20.65
N HIS A 83 9.80 -16.37 21.13
CA HIS A 83 9.33 -17.74 21.09
C HIS A 83 8.35 -18.13 22.20
N THR A 84 8.19 -17.33 23.22
CA THR A 84 7.30 -17.61 24.36
C THR A 84 5.99 -16.87 24.25
N ALA A 85 5.95 -15.70 23.62
CA ALA A 85 4.77 -14.87 23.48
C ALA A 85 3.66 -15.53 22.66
N SER A 86 2.41 -15.28 23.02
CA SER A 86 1.25 -15.76 22.26
C SER A 86 1.00 -14.90 21.01
N VAL A 87 1.44 -13.64 21.00
CA VAL A 87 1.36 -12.73 19.85
C VAL A 87 2.76 -12.28 19.46
N VAL A 88 3.15 -12.54 18.21
CA VAL A 88 4.43 -12.10 17.65
C VAL A 88 4.16 -11.20 16.44
N ILE A 89 4.63 -9.96 16.51
CA ILE A 89 4.51 -8.96 15.44
C ILE A 89 5.88 -8.74 14.80
N VAL A 90 6.01 -9.06 13.50
CA VAL A 90 7.27 -9.01 12.76
C VAL A 90 7.07 -8.35 11.40
N ASN A 91 8.09 -7.70 10.84
CA ASN A 91 8.02 -7.22 9.47
C ASN A 91 8.54 -8.25 8.47
N TYR A 92 8.11 -8.14 7.21
CA TYR A 92 8.45 -9.08 6.13
C TYR A 92 9.95 -9.35 5.98
N ASP A 93 10.81 -8.35 6.16
CA ASP A 93 12.25 -8.49 5.94
C ASP A 93 12.97 -9.20 7.11
N LEU A 94 12.37 -9.17 8.31
CA LEU A 94 12.89 -9.90 9.47
C LEU A 94 12.37 -11.33 9.55
N MET A 95 11.24 -11.64 8.92
CA MET A 95 10.61 -12.96 8.92
C MET A 95 11.60 -14.10 8.51
N PRO A 96 12.38 -13.99 7.42
CA PRO A 96 13.30 -15.04 7.00
C PRO A 96 14.39 -15.39 8.02
N ASN A 97 14.83 -14.39 8.78
CA ASN A 97 16.00 -14.51 9.65
C ASN A 97 15.66 -14.94 11.08
N THR A 98 14.39 -14.79 11.48
CA THR A 98 14.04 -14.88 12.88
C THR A 98 13.07 -16.01 13.23
N LEU A 99 12.17 -16.39 12.33
CA LEU A 99 11.05 -17.26 12.65
C LEU A 99 10.87 -18.45 11.69
N ALA A 100 11.64 -18.54 10.61
CA ALA A 100 11.46 -19.54 9.56
C ALA A 100 11.52 -21.00 10.05
N SER A 101 12.28 -21.29 11.09
CA SER A 101 12.47 -22.63 11.65
C SER A 101 11.37 -23.06 12.65
N ARG A 102 10.42 -22.17 12.99
CA ARG A 102 9.48 -22.41 14.10
C ARG A 102 8.00 -22.16 13.74
N PHE A 103 7.65 -22.23 12.46
CA PHE A 103 6.27 -21.97 12.01
C PHE A 103 5.25 -22.93 12.61
N SER A 104 5.62 -24.19 12.89
CA SER A 104 4.70 -25.19 13.46
C SER A 104 4.13 -24.84 14.83
N ARG A 105 4.76 -23.92 15.55
CA ARG A 105 4.24 -23.42 16.82
C ARG A 105 2.97 -22.62 16.65
N TYR A 106 2.89 -21.82 15.58
CA TYR A 106 1.79 -20.88 15.40
C TYR A 106 0.53 -21.56 14.90
N LYS A 107 -0.62 -21.12 15.40
CA LYS A 107 -1.96 -21.57 14.97
C LYS A 107 -2.55 -20.62 13.94
N THR A 108 -2.12 -19.35 13.96
CA THR A 108 -2.59 -18.33 13.04
C THR A 108 -1.43 -17.54 12.46
N LEU A 109 -1.48 -17.30 11.16
CA LEU A 109 -0.61 -16.39 10.41
C LEU A 109 -1.47 -15.25 9.85
N VAL A 110 -1.10 -14.02 10.14
CA VAL A 110 -1.68 -12.85 9.49
C VAL A 110 -0.63 -12.22 8.58
N LEU A 111 -0.98 -12.02 7.33
CA LEU A 111 -0.15 -11.32 6.32
C LEU A 111 -0.81 -9.98 6.01
N ASP A 112 -0.39 -8.93 6.69
CA ASP A 112 -0.87 -7.57 6.44
C ASP A 112 -0.15 -6.95 5.24
N GLU A 113 -0.89 -6.25 4.39
CA GLU A 113 -0.42 -5.80 3.07
C GLU A 113 0.17 -6.98 2.27
N SER A 114 -0.63 -8.03 2.12
CA SER A 114 -0.21 -9.32 1.53
C SER A 114 0.30 -9.20 0.08
N HIS A 115 0.02 -8.10 -0.62
CA HIS A 115 0.63 -7.80 -1.92
C HIS A 115 2.17 -7.69 -1.86
N ARG A 116 2.78 -7.57 -0.66
CA ARG A 116 4.24 -7.59 -0.49
C ARG A 116 4.89 -8.92 -0.83
N ILE A 117 4.12 -10.00 -0.94
CA ILE A 117 4.60 -11.32 -1.38
C ILE A 117 4.30 -11.60 -2.86
N LYS A 118 4.06 -10.59 -3.69
CA LYS A 118 3.71 -10.69 -5.11
C LYS A 118 4.75 -11.36 -6.01
N SER A 119 6.04 -11.21 -5.69
CA SER A 119 7.13 -11.79 -6.49
C SER A 119 7.50 -13.18 -5.97
N HIS A 120 7.28 -14.24 -6.76
CA HIS A 120 7.57 -15.62 -6.39
C HIS A 120 9.06 -15.91 -6.15
N THR A 121 9.95 -15.11 -6.72
CA THR A 121 11.41 -15.26 -6.55
C THR A 121 11.94 -14.63 -5.27
N ALA A 122 11.24 -13.66 -4.70
CA ALA A 122 11.69 -12.92 -3.54
C ALA A 122 11.81 -13.81 -2.28
N LYS A 123 12.88 -13.61 -1.50
CA LYS A 123 13.14 -14.37 -0.26
C LYS A 123 11.95 -14.33 0.69
N ARG A 124 11.38 -13.15 0.96
CA ARG A 124 10.21 -12.97 1.82
C ARG A 124 8.99 -13.77 1.35
N THR A 125 8.75 -13.83 0.04
CA THR A 125 7.64 -14.60 -0.54
C THR A 125 7.83 -16.10 -0.30
N LYS A 126 9.03 -16.62 -0.58
CA LYS A 126 9.35 -18.04 -0.37
C LYS A 126 9.17 -18.45 1.11
N VAL A 127 9.53 -17.58 2.04
CA VAL A 127 9.36 -17.84 3.47
C VAL A 127 7.89 -17.75 3.88
N ALA A 128 7.16 -16.75 3.41
CA ALA A 128 5.72 -16.64 3.66
C ALA A 128 4.96 -17.86 3.12
N MET A 129 5.28 -18.35 1.92
CA MET A 129 4.68 -19.55 1.35
C MET A 129 4.99 -20.81 2.19
N LYS A 130 6.20 -20.93 2.76
CA LYS A 130 6.52 -22.02 3.71
C LYS A 130 5.70 -21.92 4.99
N ALA A 131 5.54 -20.72 5.54
CA ALA A 131 4.70 -20.49 6.71
C ALA A 131 3.23 -20.84 6.44
N MET A 132 2.69 -20.38 5.32
CA MET A 132 1.32 -20.70 4.89
C MET A 132 1.07 -22.21 4.72
N LYS A 133 2.08 -23.01 4.37
CA LYS A 133 1.95 -24.46 4.26
C LYS A 133 1.79 -25.15 5.62
N VAL A 134 2.38 -24.60 6.66
CA VAL A 134 2.49 -25.23 7.99
C VAL A 134 1.41 -24.72 8.94
N ILE A 135 1.12 -23.42 8.88
CA ILE A 135 0.19 -22.77 9.83
C ILE A 135 -1.25 -22.99 9.34
N PRO A 136 -2.14 -23.50 10.23
CA PRO A 136 -3.49 -23.90 9.81
C PRO A 136 -4.41 -22.73 9.42
N ASN A 137 -4.38 -21.63 10.20
CA ASN A 137 -5.21 -20.45 9.91
C ASN A 137 -4.34 -19.37 9.26
N VAL A 138 -4.72 -18.89 8.08
CA VAL A 138 -3.97 -17.87 7.34
C VAL A 138 -4.92 -16.76 6.89
N TYR A 139 -4.73 -15.57 7.41
CA TYR A 139 -5.51 -14.38 7.11
C TYR A 139 -4.63 -13.39 6.33
N ALA A 140 -4.92 -13.23 5.06
CA ALA A 140 -4.21 -12.29 4.19
C ALA A 140 -5.02 -11.00 4.04
N LEU A 141 -4.41 -9.86 4.33
CA LEU A 141 -5.06 -8.56 4.29
C LEU A 141 -4.43 -7.72 3.18
N SER A 142 -5.23 -7.08 2.35
CA SER A 142 -4.78 -6.07 1.42
C SER A 142 -5.95 -5.23 0.94
N GLY A 143 -5.78 -3.90 0.89
CA GLY A 143 -6.74 -3.03 0.20
C GLY A 143 -6.63 -3.14 -1.32
N THR A 144 -5.46 -3.56 -1.80
CA THR A 144 -5.12 -3.72 -3.22
C THR A 144 -4.41 -5.06 -3.44
N PRO A 145 -5.15 -6.19 -3.44
CA PRO A 145 -4.53 -7.52 -3.52
C PRO A 145 -3.81 -7.78 -4.85
N ILE A 146 -4.17 -7.06 -5.91
CA ILE A 146 -3.51 -7.09 -7.22
C ILE A 146 -2.93 -5.71 -7.52
N PRO A 147 -1.63 -5.45 -7.26
CA PRO A 147 -1.04 -4.14 -7.52
C PRO A 147 -0.96 -3.78 -9.01
N ASN A 148 -0.61 -4.74 -9.89
CA ASN A 148 -0.38 -4.47 -11.31
C ASN A 148 -0.90 -5.55 -12.27
N ARG A 149 -0.67 -6.85 -11.98
CA ARG A 149 -0.87 -7.96 -12.92
C ARG A 149 -1.44 -9.20 -12.24
N PRO A 150 -2.26 -10.02 -12.93
CA PRO A 150 -2.83 -11.24 -12.35
C PRO A 150 -1.79 -12.22 -11.80
N ILE A 151 -0.62 -12.33 -12.46
CA ILE A 151 0.47 -13.23 -12.04
C ILE A 151 0.95 -12.98 -10.60
N GLU A 152 0.79 -11.76 -10.10
CA GLU A 152 1.19 -11.35 -8.76
C GLU A 152 0.35 -12.02 -7.66
N LEU A 153 -0.81 -12.57 -8.01
CA LEU A 153 -1.65 -13.36 -7.10
C LEU A 153 -1.14 -14.78 -6.85
N TRP A 154 -0.35 -15.35 -7.78
CA TRP A 154 0.02 -16.76 -7.67
C TRP A 154 0.60 -17.15 -6.32
N PRO A 155 1.58 -16.43 -5.73
CA PRO A 155 2.17 -16.84 -4.46
C PRO A 155 1.14 -16.90 -3.32
N LEU A 156 0.21 -15.95 -3.30
CA LEU A 156 -0.84 -15.87 -2.30
C LEU A 156 -1.86 -16.99 -2.47
N LEU A 157 -2.41 -17.16 -3.67
CA LEU A 157 -3.44 -18.17 -3.95
C LEU A 157 -2.90 -19.58 -3.81
N HIS A 158 -1.65 -19.82 -4.26
CA HIS A 158 -0.98 -21.12 -4.08
C HIS A 158 -0.69 -21.37 -2.59
N GLY A 159 -0.18 -20.38 -1.88
CA GLY A 159 0.07 -20.49 -0.43
C GLY A 159 -1.18 -20.75 0.38
N LEU A 160 -2.31 -20.14 0.02
CA LEU A 160 -3.62 -20.39 0.64
C LEU A 160 -4.26 -21.71 0.20
N GLY A 161 -3.75 -22.39 -0.81
CA GLY A 161 -4.33 -23.64 -1.36
C GLY A 161 -5.55 -23.42 -2.25
N ILE A 162 -5.84 -22.17 -2.64
CA ILE A 162 -6.92 -21.79 -3.56
C ILE A 162 -6.56 -22.24 -4.97
N PHE A 163 -5.30 -22.02 -5.39
CA PHE A 163 -4.76 -22.53 -6.65
C PHE A 163 -3.67 -23.57 -6.38
N ARG A 164 -3.81 -24.77 -6.94
CA ARG A 164 -2.88 -25.90 -6.70
C ARG A 164 -1.83 -26.13 -7.78
N GLY A 165 -1.92 -25.40 -8.89
CA GLY A 165 -0.96 -25.50 -10.00
C GLY A 165 0.37 -24.80 -9.73
N SER A 166 1.34 -25.07 -10.60
CA SER A 166 2.63 -24.38 -10.59
C SER A 166 2.50 -22.91 -11.00
N TYR A 167 3.61 -22.16 -10.86
CA TYR A 167 3.70 -20.80 -11.38
C TYR A 167 3.42 -20.72 -12.88
N TYR A 168 3.96 -21.66 -13.63
CA TYR A 168 3.77 -21.72 -15.10
C TYR A 168 2.35 -22.06 -15.51
N ASP A 169 1.67 -22.94 -14.78
CA ASP A 169 0.25 -23.25 -15.02
C ASP A 169 -0.61 -22.00 -14.80
N PHE A 170 -0.34 -21.25 -13.74
CA PHE A 170 -1.03 -20.00 -13.46
C PHE A 170 -0.74 -18.94 -14.52
N ALA A 171 0.53 -18.78 -14.89
CA ALA A 171 0.96 -17.80 -15.88
C ALA A 171 0.35 -18.05 -17.25
N SER A 172 0.37 -19.31 -17.70
CA SER A 172 -0.25 -19.73 -18.96
C SER A 172 -1.75 -19.42 -18.98
N ARG A 173 -2.46 -19.71 -17.86
CA ARG A 173 -3.91 -19.58 -17.80
C ARG A 173 -4.38 -18.14 -17.61
N TYR A 174 -3.72 -17.36 -16.74
CA TYR A 174 -4.23 -16.07 -16.29
C TYR A 174 -3.38 -14.86 -16.67
N ALA A 175 -2.14 -15.07 -17.16
CA ALA A 175 -1.22 -13.97 -17.50
C ALA A 175 -0.84 -13.92 -18.98
N ARG A 176 -1.52 -14.64 -19.86
CA ARG A 176 -1.19 -14.75 -21.30
C ARG A 176 0.31 -15.01 -21.53
N MET A 177 0.88 -15.95 -20.79
CA MET A 177 2.30 -16.27 -20.89
C MET A 177 2.70 -16.62 -22.33
N TRP A 178 3.76 -15.98 -22.83
CA TRP A 178 4.35 -16.29 -24.13
C TRP A 178 5.88 -16.14 -24.10
N ALA A 179 6.55 -16.80 -25.03
CA ALA A 179 8.00 -16.72 -25.18
C ALA A 179 8.37 -15.45 -25.97
N ALA A 180 8.84 -14.43 -25.27
CA ALA A 180 9.35 -13.21 -25.85
C ALA A 180 10.87 -13.34 -26.15
N PRO A 181 11.46 -12.50 -27.03
CA PRO A 181 12.91 -12.54 -27.30
C PRO A 181 13.79 -12.35 -26.07
N TRP A 182 13.27 -11.70 -25.02
CA TRP A 182 13.98 -11.43 -23.75
C TRP A 182 13.63 -12.45 -22.64
N GLY A 183 12.84 -13.48 -22.90
CA GLY A 183 12.41 -14.48 -21.91
C GLY A 183 10.89 -14.65 -21.87
N LEU A 184 10.37 -15.28 -20.81
CA LEU A 184 8.93 -15.46 -20.67
C LEU A 184 8.26 -14.14 -20.24
N ASP A 185 7.34 -13.66 -21.08
CA ASP A 185 6.46 -12.54 -20.74
C ASP A 185 5.20 -13.06 -20.04
N VAL A 186 4.90 -12.47 -18.89
CA VAL A 186 3.73 -12.78 -18.04
C VAL A 186 2.98 -11.49 -17.65
N SER A 187 3.15 -10.43 -18.44
CA SER A 187 2.55 -9.11 -18.15
C SER A 187 1.07 -9.03 -18.50
N GLY A 188 0.57 -9.96 -19.32
CA GLY A 188 -0.81 -9.97 -19.79
C GLY A 188 -1.83 -10.42 -18.75
N ALA A 189 -3.10 -10.41 -19.18
CA ALA A 189 -4.25 -10.87 -18.41
C ALA A 189 -5.18 -11.71 -19.29
N SER A 190 -5.67 -12.84 -18.77
CA SER A 190 -6.59 -13.76 -19.45
C SER A 190 -7.45 -14.48 -18.42
N ASN A 191 -8.62 -15.00 -18.86
CA ASN A 191 -9.54 -15.79 -18.05
C ASN A 191 -9.91 -15.16 -16.69
N LEU A 192 -10.02 -13.84 -16.63
CA LEU A 192 -10.28 -13.09 -15.40
C LEU A 192 -11.61 -13.48 -14.71
N PRO A 193 -12.72 -13.76 -15.43
CA PRO A 193 -13.95 -14.22 -14.81
C PRO A 193 -13.78 -15.55 -14.07
N GLU A 194 -13.00 -16.48 -14.62
CA GLU A 194 -12.68 -17.76 -13.98
C GLU A 194 -11.83 -17.57 -12.74
N LEU A 195 -10.79 -16.71 -12.82
CA LEU A 195 -9.94 -16.37 -11.69
C LEU A 195 -10.79 -15.77 -10.56
N LYS A 196 -11.69 -14.85 -10.88
CA LYS A 196 -12.62 -14.24 -9.93
C LYS A 196 -13.54 -15.30 -9.27
N ALA A 197 -14.11 -16.17 -10.08
CA ALA A 197 -14.97 -17.25 -9.56
C ALA A 197 -14.24 -18.20 -8.63
N MET A 198 -12.99 -18.55 -8.95
CA MET A 198 -12.13 -19.41 -8.10
C MET A 198 -11.81 -18.73 -6.75
N MET A 199 -11.57 -17.42 -6.75
CA MET A 199 -11.22 -16.66 -5.54
C MET A 199 -12.43 -16.40 -4.63
N LYS A 200 -13.62 -16.22 -5.21
CA LYS A 200 -14.85 -15.75 -4.54
C LYS A 200 -15.16 -16.43 -3.20
N PRO A 201 -15.01 -17.75 -3.02
CA PRO A 201 -15.31 -18.40 -1.73
C PRO A 201 -14.36 -18.00 -0.60
N SER A 202 -13.14 -17.58 -0.93
CA SER A 202 -12.07 -17.30 0.05
C SER A 202 -11.74 -15.82 0.17
N VAL A 203 -12.48 -14.93 -0.50
CA VAL A 203 -12.22 -13.49 -0.52
C VAL A 203 -13.45 -12.73 -0.03
N LEU A 204 -13.28 -11.94 1.02
CA LEU A 204 -14.25 -10.92 1.41
C LEU A 204 -13.72 -9.56 0.95
N ARG A 205 -14.47 -8.91 0.07
CA ARG A 205 -14.18 -7.55 -0.40
C ARG A 205 -15.42 -6.69 -0.28
N ARG A 206 -15.23 -5.55 0.37
CA ARG A 206 -16.24 -4.48 0.41
C ARG A 206 -15.60 -3.19 -0.02
N LYS A 207 -16.33 -2.43 -0.79
CA LYS A 207 -15.99 -1.06 -1.11
C LYS A 207 -16.40 -0.16 0.06
N LYS A 208 -15.97 1.10 0.06
CA LYS A 208 -16.34 2.05 1.10
C LYS A 208 -17.82 2.39 1.09
N GLU A 209 -18.39 2.50 -0.11
CA GLU A 209 -19.82 2.70 -0.35
C GLU A 209 -20.71 1.60 0.24
N ASP A 210 -20.21 0.35 0.32
CA ASP A 210 -20.92 -0.78 0.93
C ASP A 210 -20.99 -0.68 2.47
N VAL A 211 -20.15 0.15 3.07
CA VAL A 211 -19.94 0.19 4.52
C VAL A 211 -20.37 1.53 5.12
N PHE A 212 -20.19 2.62 4.39
CA PHE A 212 -20.46 3.97 4.86
C PHE A 212 -21.55 4.62 4.00
N THR A 213 -22.68 4.96 4.61
CA THR A 213 -23.87 5.48 3.93
C THR A 213 -23.65 6.84 3.25
N ASP A 214 -22.74 7.65 3.80
CA ASP A 214 -22.46 9.01 3.33
C ASP A 214 -21.10 9.12 2.61
N TYR A 215 -20.54 7.99 2.20
CA TYR A 215 -19.27 7.98 1.48
C TYR A 215 -19.42 8.61 0.10
N GLN A 216 -18.52 9.52 -0.21
CA GLN A 216 -18.35 10.09 -1.54
C GLN A 216 -16.99 9.72 -2.09
N ASP A 217 -16.96 9.28 -3.35
CA ASP A 217 -15.71 9.00 -4.04
C ASP A 217 -14.81 10.24 -4.07
N PRO A 218 -13.48 10.07 -3.94
CA PRO A 218 -12.53 11.16 -4.08
C PRO A 218 -12.73 11.90 -5.40
N GLN A 219 -12.67 13.22 -5.34
CA GLN A 219 -12.62 14.02 -6.57
C GLN A 219 -11.19 14.08 -7.05
N VAL A 220 -10.90 13.47 -8.20
CA VAL A 220 -9.59 13.49 -8.82
C VAL A 220 -9.55 14.55 -9.91
N SER A 221 -8.60 15.47 -9.84
CA SER A 221 -8.39 16.54 -10.81
C SER A 221 -6.96 16.49 -11.35
N LEU A 222 -6.82 16.54 -12.67
CA LEU A 222 -5.55 16.64 -13.34
C LEU A 222 -5.21 18.11 -13.57
N ILE A 223 -4.14 18.59 -12.96
CA ILE A 223 -3.62 19.96 -13.17
C ILE A 223 -2.43 19.86 -14.10
N THR A 224 -2.54 20.51 -15.25
CA THR A 224 -1.52 20.45 -16.30
C THR A 224 -0.86 21.81 -16.46
N PHE A 225 0.44 21.86 -16.22
CA PHE A 225 1.25 23.06 -16.42
C PHE A 225 1.79 23.15 -17.85
N ASP A 226 1.82 24.33 -18.40
CA ASP A 226 2.46 24.62 -19.70
C ASP A 226 3.92 25.02 -19.45
N LEU A 227 4.79 24.01 -19.33
CA LEU A 227 6.23 24.16 -19.09
C LEU A 227 7.01 23.52 -20.24
N PRO A 228 8.27 23.98 -20.48
CA PRO A 228 9.14 23.32 -21.46
C PRO A 228 9.38 21.86 -21.08
N VAL A 229 9.21 20.96 -22.06
CA VAL A 229 9.46 19.51 -21.89
C VAL A 229 10.88 19.20 -22.36
N ASP A 230 11.64 18.42 -21.59
CA ASP A 230 12.95 17.94 -21.99
C ASP A 230 12.82 16.98 -23.19
N ARG A 231 13.67 17.18 -24.21
CA ARG A 231 13.67 16.32 -25.41
C ARG A 231 13.95 14.86 -25.08
N ARG A 232 14.75 14.59 -24.04
CA ARG A 232 15.06 13.23 -23.55
C ARG A 232 13.82 12.47 -23.08
N GLU A 233 12.76 13.16 -22.66
CA GLU A 233 11.51 12.50 -22.25
C GLU A 233 10.83 11.74 -23.41
N ARG A 234 11.08 12.17 -24.67
CA ARG A 234 10.53 11.54 -25.87
C ARG A 234 11.22 10.24 -26.25
N ASP A 235 12.41 9.99 -25.71
CA ASP A 235 13.19 8.78 -25.97
C ASP A 235 12.67 7.57 -25.18
N PHE A 236 11.73 7.79 -24.25
CA PHE A 236 11.18 6.74 -23.41
C PHE A 236 9.78 6.32 -23.85
N ASP A 237 9.63 5.04 -24.13
CA ASP A 237 8.32 4.42 -24.38
C ASP A 237 7.57 4.18 -23.05
N ALA A 238 6.47 4.90 -22.85
CA ALA A 238 5.66 4.77 -21.63
C ALA A 238 5.05 3.38 -21.45
N ASP A 239 4.78 2.62 -22.52
CA ASP A 239 4.28 1.25 -22.41
C ASP A 239 5.36 0.28 -21.93
N ALA A 240 6.56 0.40 -22.49
CA ALA A 240 7.72 -0.36 -22.02
C ALA A 240 8.06 -0.07 -20.56
N LEU A 241 7.97 1.20 -20.15
CA LEU A 241 8.18 1.63 -18.77
C LEU A 241 7.13 1.04 -17.84
N MET A 242 5.86 1.11 -18.21
CA MET A 242 4.75 0.58 -17.40
C MET A 242 4.74 -0.94 -17.31
N ALA A 243 5.29 -1.64 -18.29
CA ALA A 243 5.45 -3.10 -18.27
C ALA A 243 6.57 -3.57 -17.33
N ASN A 244 7.58 -2.71 -17.07
CA ASN A 244 8.73 -3.04 -16.24
C ASN A 244 8.65 -2.40 -14.84
N PRO A 245 8.44 -3.19 -13.74
CA PRO A 245 8.39 -2.67 -12.38
C PRO A 245 9.70 -2.02 -11.91
N HIS A 246 10.81 -2.30 -12.59
CA HIS A 246 12.13 -1.75 -12.31
C HIS A 246 12.60 -0.78 -13.40
N ALA A 247 11.67 -0.14 -14.12
CA ALA A 247 11.98 0.74 -15.24
C ALA A 247 13.03 1.81 -14.90
N LEU A 248 12.94 2.43 -13.72
CA LEU A 248 13.92 3.43 -13.26
C LEU A 248 15.36 2.88 -13.14
N LEU A 249 15.52 1.57 -12.95
CA LEU A 249 16.82 0.91 -12.87
C LEU A 249 17.25 0.29 -14.21
N ALA A 250 16.28 -0.01 -15.09
CA ALA A 250 16.52 -0.72 -16.33
C ALA A 250 16.81 0.21 -17.52
N PHE A 251 16.34 1.47 -17.45
CA PHE A 251 16.54 2.45 -18.52
C PHE A 251 17.53 3.52 -18.07
N GLU A 252 18.66 3.57 -18.73
CA GLU A 252 19.71 4.54 -18.44
C GLU A 252 19.19 5.98 -18.61
N GLY A 253 19.51 6.86 -17.67
CA GLY A 253 19.09 8.27 -17.68
C GLY A 253 17.63 8.53 -17.27
N LEU A 254 16.75 7.52 -17.18
CA LEU A 254 15.33 7.75 -16.84
C LEU A 254 15.16 8.39 -15.46
N ALA A 255 15.91 7.92 -14.45
CA ALA A 255 15.81 8.47 -13.11
C ALA A 255 16.17 9.97 -13.04
N GLU A 256 17.16 10.38 -13.81
CA GLU A 256 17.57 11.78 -13.93
C GLU A 256 16.51 12.63 -14.62
N VAL A 257 15.98 12.15 -15.75
CA VAL A 257 14.92 12.82 -16.50
C VAL A 257 13.66 13.00 -15.65
N MET A 258 13.26 11.97 -14.90
CA MET A 258 12.12 12.06 -13.99
C MET A 258 12.37 13.02 -12.84
N LYS A 259 13.58 13.04 -12.28
CA LYS A 259 13.98 14.01 -11.25
C LYS A 259 13.89 15.44 -11.77
N GLU A 260 14.43 15.72 -12.94
CA GLU A 260 14.38 17.04 -13.56
C GLU A 260 12.94 17.47 -13.89
N ALA A 261 12.10 16.53 -14.36
CA ALA A 261 10.67 16.78 -14.56
C ALA A 261 9.97 17.17 -13.24
N GLY A 262 10.32 16.52 -12.13
CA GLY A 262 9.84 16.88 -10.79
C GLY A 262 10.31 18.28 -10.37
N LEU A 263 11.59 18.58 -10.53
CA LEU A 263 12.18 19.86 -10.16
C LEU A 263 11.59 21.05 -10.95
N ARG A 264 11.32 20.87 -12.24
CA ARG A 264 10.66 21.90 -13.08
C ARG A 264 9.28 22.29 -12.55
N LYS A 265 8.56 21.34 -11.94
CA LYS A 265 7.22 21.58 -11.39
C LYS A 265 7.22 22.28 -10.03
N VAL A 266 8.36 22.36 -9.32
CA VAL A 266 8.42 22.88 -7.94
C VAL A 266 7.79 24.27 -7.79
N ASN A 267 8.15 25.23 -8.65
CA ASN A 267 7.62 26.58 -8.55
C ASN A 267 6.09 26.64 -8.75
N PRO A 268 5.54 26.20 -9.90
CA PRO A 268 4.10 26.26 -10.11
C PRO A 268 3.33 25.33 -9.15
N ALA A 269 3.93 24.22 -8.69
CA ALA A 269 3.33 23.38 -7.69
C ALA A 269 3.25 24.07 -6.33
N ALA A 270 4.28 24.81 -5.92
CA ALA A 270 4.27 25.55 -4.67
C ALA A 270 3.24 26.68 -4.67
N GLU A 271 3.07 27.39 -5.78
CA GLU A 271 2.01 28.39 -5.96
C GLU A 271 0.63 27.75 -5.83
N PHE A 272 0.38 26.70 -6.58
CA PHE A 272 -0.88 25.95 -6.51
C PHE A 272 -1.19 25.40 -5.11
N ILE A 273 -0.18 24.84 -4.42
CA ILE A 273 -0.34 24.33 -3.06
C ILE A 273 -0.59 25.48 -2.07
N SER A 274 0.02 26.65 -2.27
CA SER A 274 -0.24 27.83 -1.42
C SER A 274 -1.70 28.27 -1.52
N ASP A 275 -2.25 28.33 -2.73
CA ASP A 275 -3.66 28.67 -2.95
C ASP A 275 -4.60 27.66 -2.25
N LEU A 276 -4.26 26.36 -2.32
CA LEU A 276 -5.02 25.31 -1.61
C LEU A 276 -4.92 25.46 -0.08
N LEU A 277 -3.75 25.80 0.45
CA LEU A 277 -3.55 25.99 1.90
C LEU A 277 -4.33 27.18 2.45
N GLU A 278 -4.55 28.20 1.63
CA GLU A 278 -5.40 29.34 1.98
C GLU A 278 -6.90 29.01 1.95
N ALA A 279 -7.31 28.17 1.00
CA ALA A 279 -8.72 27.80 0.80
C ALA A 279 -9.18 26.64 1.71
N GLU A 280 -8.36 25.58 1.81
CA GLU A 280 -8.76 24.28 2.36
C GLU A 280 -8.10 23.94 3.71
N GLY A 281 -7.16 24.73 4.17
CA GLY A 281 -6.51 24.58 5.47
C GLY A 281 -5.28 23.67 5.45
N LYS A 282 -5.41 22.33 5.54
CA LYS A 282 -4.26 21.42 5.56
C LYS A 282 -4.15 20.62 4.26
N VAL A 283 -2.90 20.44 3.79
CA VAL A 283 -2.62 19.74 2.53
C VAL A 283 -1.55 18.66 2.72
N VAL A 284 -1.79 17.48 2.17
CA VAL A 284 -0.79 16.41 2.04
C VAL A 284 -0.16 16.46 0.65
N VAL A 285 1.16 16.51 0.59
CA VAL A 285 1.91 16.60 -0.67
C VAL A 285 2.80 15.38 -0.83
N PHE A 286 2.62 14.68 -1.93
CA PHE A 286 3.44 13.54 -2.31
C PHE A 286 4.38 13.88 -3.47
N ALA A 287 5.66 13.54 -3.27
CA ALA A 287 6.68 13.59 -4.32
C ALA A 287 7.53 12.31 -4.29
N HIS A 288 8.31 12.08 -5.34
CA HIS A 288 9.18 10.90 -5.43
C HIS A 288 10.61 11.23 -5.01
N HIS A 289 11.17 12.32 -5.53
CA HIS A 289 12.57 12.71 -5.32
C HIS A 289 12.75 13.59 -4.08
N LYS A 290 13.78 13.30 -3.27
CA LYS A 290 14.09 14.04 -2.05
C LYS A 290 14.37 15.53 -2.30
N ASP A 291 15.00 15.85 -3.43
CA ASP A 291 15.30 17.23 -3.81
C ASP A 291 14.02 18.02 -4.10
N VAL A 292 13.01 17.38 -4.70
CA VAL A 292 11.68 17.97 -4.91
C VAL A 292 11.01 18.23 -3.58
N VAL A 293 11.03 17.24 -2.65
CA VAL A 293 10.50 17.40 -1.29
C VAL A 293 11.17 18.57 -0.56
N ALA A 294 12.51 18.67 -0.63
CA ALA A 294 13.25 19.71 0.06
C ALA A 294 12.95 21.11 -0.50
N GLN A 295 12.91 21.26 -1.84
CA GLN A 295 12.60 22.56 -2.46
C GLN A 295 11.16 22.99 -2.24
N LEU A 296 10.19 22.06 -2.27
CA LEU A 296 8.80 22.36 -1.91
C LEU A 296 8.69 22.82 -0.45
N ALA A 297 9.38 22.15 0.48
CA ALA A 297 9.39 22.55 1.88
C ALA A 297 9.95 23.96 2.09
N ASP A 298 11.03 24.31 1.37
CA ASP A 298 11.60 25.68 1.43
C ASP A 298 10.61 26.73 0.86
N LYS A 299 9.97 26.44 -0.27
CA LYS A 299 8.99 27.33 -0.89
C LYS A 299 7.74 27.53 -0.01
N LEU A 300 7.33 26.50 0.69
CA LEU A 300 6.13 26.50 1.55
C LEU A 300 6.42 26.79 3.03
N LYS A 301 7.61 27.30 3.37
CA LYS A 301 8.04 27.54 4.75
C LYS A 301 7.09 28.42 5.58
N ALA A 302 6.32 29.31 4.94
CA ALA A 302 5.32 30.15 5.61
C ALA A 302 4.18 29.33 6.25
N TYR A 303 3.99 28.07 5.83
CA TYR A 303 2.94 27.17 6.30
C TYR A 303 3.45 26.08 7.25
N ASN A 304 4.65 26.25 7.83
CA ASN A 304 5.31 25.31 8.74
C ASN A 304 5.33 23.86 8.24
N PRO A 305 5.98 23.59 7.10
CA PRO A 305 6.00 22.26 6.50
C PRO A 305 6.74 21.26 7.38
N VAL A 306 6.19 20.06 7.53
CA VAL A 306 6.92 18.90 8.03
C VAL A 306 7.21 17.94 6.89
N THR A 307 8.38 17.28 6.92
CA THR A 307 8.80 16.42 5.82
C THR A 307 9.03 14.98 6.28
N ILE A 308 8.62 14.00 5.44
CA ILE A 308 8.86 12.57 5.67
C ILE A 308 9.46 11.94 4.42
N THR A 309 10.70 11.47 4.53
CA THR A 309 11.40 10.73 3.49
C THR A 309 11.84 9.36 3.99
N GLY A 310 12.44 8.54 3.12
CA GLY A 310 13.01 7.25 3.51
C GLY A 310 14.07 7.34 4.61
N ASP A 311 14.77 8.48 4.71
CA ASP A 311 15.83 8.71 5.72
C ASP A 311 15.29 9.22 7.05
N THR A 312 14.02 9.64 7.11
CA THR A 312 13.44 10.17 8.36
C THR A 312 13.35 9.06 9.41
N PRO A 313 14.03 9.20 10.57
CA PRO A 313 13.98 8.21 11.64
C PRO A 313 12.55 7.98 12.14
N ALA A 314 12.23 6.76 12.58
CA ALA A 314 10.88 6.37 12.98
C ALA A 314 10.28 7.30 14.07
N LYS A 315 11.08 7.67 15.08
CA LYS A 315 10.64 8.59 16.14
C LYS A 315 10.32 9.99 15.60
N GLN A 316 11.14 10.51 14.71
CA GLN A 316 10.92 11.82 14.10
C GLN A 316 9.72 11.80 13.16
N ARG A 317 9.51 10.69 12.43
CA ARG A 317 8.32 10.50 11.59
C ARG A 317 7.04 10.58 12.42
N GLU A 318 7.01 9.93 13.58
CA GLU A 318 5.87 9.96 14.49
C GLU A 318 5.61 11.38 15.02
N LEU A 319 6.65 12.13 15.37
CA LEU A 319 6.54 13.55 15.78
C LEU A 319 5.97 14.42 14.66
N HIS A 320 6.45 14.26 13.42
CA HIS A 320 5.96 15.02 12.27
C HIS A 320 4.48 14.72 11.96
N ILE A 321 4.07 13.46 12.05
CA ILE A 321 2.67 13.05 11.87
C ILE A 321 1.80 13.66 12.98
N THR A 322 2.26 13.61 14.24
CA THR A 322 1.54 14.18 15.38
C THR A 322 1.40 15.68 15.24
N ALA A 323 2.47 16.40 14.86
CA ALA A 323 2.43 17.83 14.61
C ALA A 323 1.42 18.15 13.50
N PHE A 324 1.47 17.46 12.36
CA PHE A 324 0.52 17.68 11.28
C PHE A 324 -0.93 17.42 11.70
N GLN A 325 -1.18 16.40 12.54
CA GLN A 325 -2.53 16.06 13.00
C GLN A 325 -3.09 17.06 14.02
N GLN A 326 -2.25 17.55 14.94
CA GLN A 326 -2.71 18.25 16.16
C GLN A 326 -2.38 19.74 16.17
N ASP A 327 -1.30 20.16 15.54
CA ASP A 327 -0.87 21.56 15.52
C ASP A 327 -1.58 22.32 14.37
N PRO A 328 -2.37 23.36 14.67
CA PRO A 328 -3.06 24.15 13.65
C PRO A 328 -2.10 24.94 12.74
N ASP A 329 -0.91 25.25 13.21
CA ASP A 329 0.08 26.02 12.45
C ASP A 329 0.87 25.16 11.48
N THR A 330 0.95 23.84 11.71
CA THR A 330 1.54 22.86 10.78
C THR A 330 0.52 22.50 9.70
N LYS A 331 0.51 23.28 8.60
CA LYS A 331 -0.52 23.18 7.56
C LYS A 331 -0.20 22.20 6.44
N VAL A 332 1.06 21.86 6.21
CA VAL A 332 1.45 21.00 5.10
C VAL A 332 2.42 19.91 5.54
N ILE A 333 2.17 18.69 5.08
CA ILE A 333 3.10 17.57 5.20
C ILE A 333 3.55 17.14 3.81
N ILE A 334 4.86 17.08 3.59
CA ILE A 334 5.45 16.78 2.28
C ILE A 334 6.32 15.52 2.40
N GLY A 335 6.15 14.56 1.52
CA GLY A 335 7.06 13.41 1.57
C GLY A 335 6.94 12.41 0.44
N ASN A 336 7.76 11.37 0.53
CA ASN A 336 7.77 10.33 -0.47
C ASN A 336 6.55 9.41 -0.30
N ILE A 337 5.96 9.02 -1.43
CA ILE A 337 4.83 8.08 -1.45
C ILE A 337 5.17 6.81 -0.66
N ALA A 338 6.34 6.20 -0.90
CA ALA A 338 6.77 4.99 -0.21
C ALA A 338 6.93 5.15 1.31
N ALA A 339 7.25 6.37 1.80
CA ALA A 339 7.43 6.66 3.22
C ALA A 339 6.12 7.01 3.94
N MET A 340 5.12 7.52 3.22
CA MET A 340 3.87 8.04 3.80
C MET A 340 2.61 7.24 3.41
N SER A 341 2.67 6.33 2.42
CA SER A 341 1.49 5.61 1.93
C SER A 341 1.02 4.47 2.82
N GLU A 342 1.86 3.95 3.73
CA GLU A 342 1.50 2.81 4.56
C GLU A 342 1.48 3.16 6.04
N GLY A 343 0.42 2.78 6.76
CA GLY A 343 0.33 2.84 8.23
C GLY A 343 0.36 4.25 8.85
N VAL A 344 0.20 5.31 8.06
CA VAL A 344 0.18 6.71 8.50
C VAL A 344 -1.24 7.23 8.47
N ASP A 345 -1.62 8.00 9.48
CA ASP A 345 -2.89 8.73 9.51
C ASP A 345 -2.65 10.20 9.19
N LEU A 346 -3.27 10.70 8.12
CA LEU A 346 -3.16 12.08 7.63
C LEU A 346 -4.55 12.73 7.50
N SER A 347 -5.52 12.22 8.26
CA SER A 347 -6.93 12.61 8.19
C SER A 347 -7.23 14.04 8.72
N ALA A 348 -6.22 14.77 9.15
CA ALA A 348 -6.34 16.21 9.41
C ALA A 348 -6.50 17.04 8.13
N ALA A 349 -6.05 16.49 6.98
CA ALA A 349 -6.22 17.13 5.67
C ALA A 349 -7.37 16.51 4.89
N ASP A 350 -7.95 17.29 4.02
CA ASP A 350 -8.99 16.89 3.06
C ASP A 350 -8.44 16.89 1.62
N VAL A 351 -7.23 17.40 1.44
CA VAL A 351 -6.59 17.60 0.13
C VAL A 351 -5.28 16.83 0.03
N VAL A 352 -5.09 16.16 -1.11
CA VAL A 352 -3.85 15.47 -1.49
C VAL A 352 -3.35 16.01 -2.82
N VAL A 353 -2.07 16.34 -2.89
CA VAL A 353 -1.41 16.78 -4.11
C VAL A 353 -0.26 15.82 -4.46
N PHE A 354 -0.31 15.23 -5.65
CA PHE A 354 0.80 14.47 -6.21
C PHE A 354 1.59 15.34 -7.19
N VAL A 355 2.77 15.77 -6.78
CA VAL A 355 3.65 16.61 -7.61
C VAL A 355 4.39 15.78 -8.66
N GLU A 356 4.68 14.52 -8.38
CA GLU A 356 5.32 13.60 -9.29
C GLU A 356 4.45 12.38 -9.55
N ALA A 357 4.40 11.93 -10.81
CA ALA A 357 3.63 10.76 -11.22
C ALA A 357 4.14 9.47 -10.55
N THR A 358 3.22 8.60 -10.18
CA THR A 358 3.54 7.26 -9.68
C THR A 358 3.20 6.19 -10.72
N TRP A 359 4.09 5.20 -10.86
CA TRP A 359 3.92 4.05 -11.74
C TRP A 359 2.96 2.99 -11.20
N GLN A 360 2.62 3.05 -9.91
CA GLN A 360 1.86 2.03 -9.21
C GLN A 360 0.49 2.57 -8.80
N THR A 361 -0.56 2.00 -9.38
CA THR A 361 -1.95 2.32 -9.03
C THR A 361 -2.22 2.14 -7.54
N SER A 362 -1.74 1.03 -6.96
CA SER A 362 -1.89 0.73 -5.54
C SER A 362 -1.25 1.78 -4.62
N ALA A 363 -0.13 2.37 -5.03
CA ALA A 363 0.52 3.42 -4.25
C ALA A 363 -0.31 4.72 -4.26
N LEU A 364 -0.93 5.05 -5.40
CA LEU A 364 -1.82 6.20 -5.53
C LEU A 364 -3.06 6.02 -4.63
N GLU A 365 -3.74 4.87 -4.71
CA GLU A 365 -4.91 4.55 -3.89
C GLU A 365 -4.57 4.56 -2.39
N GLN A 366 -3.49 3.91 -2.00
CA GLN A 366 -3.06 3.86 -0.60
C GLN A 366 -2.71 5.24 -0.06
N ALA A 367 -1.97 6.05 -0.83
CA ALA A 367 -1.61 7.40 -0.44
C ALA A 367 -2.84 8.30 -0.31
N SER A 368 -3.73 8.26 -1.30
CA SER A 368 -4.98 9.04 -1.28
C SER A 368 -5.88 8.67 -0.11
N SER A 369 -5.94 7.39 0.24
CA SER A 369 -6.76 6.95 1.38
C SER A 369 -6.28 7.44 2.75
N ARG A 370 -5.07 8.01 2.87
CA ARG A 370 -4.53 8.48 4.17
C ARG A 370 -5.24 9.71 4.72
N VAL A 371 -5.83 10.53 3.87
CA VAL A 371 -6.62 11.71 4.28
C VAL A 371 -8.07 11.37 4.58
N GLU A 372 -8.54 10.18 4.23
CA GLU A 372 -9.93 9.80 4.45
C GLU A 372 -10.26 9.70 5.94
N ASN A 373 -11.22 10.47 6.38
CA ASN A 373 -11.75 10.45 7.73
C ASN A 373 -13.19 9.97 7.75
N ILE A 374 -13.38 8.71 8.09
CA ILE A 374 -14.68 8.04 8.14
C ILE A 374 -15.63 8.64 9.20
N SER A 375 -15.08 9.36 10.19
CA SER A 375 -15.89 10.02 11.22
C SER A 375 -16.43 11.39 10.79
N LYS A 376 -15.93 11.96 9.69
CA LYS A 376 -16.47 13.21 9.14
C LYS A 376 -17.70 12.89 8.27
N GLN A 377 -18.84 13.43 8.62
CA GLN A 377 -20.05 13.40 7.75
C GLN A 377 -19.77 14.21 6.48
N SER A 378 -20.20 13.68 5.34
CA SER A 378 -20.10 14.33 4.02
C SER A 378 -18.68 14.69 3.58
N PHE A 379 -17.71 13.83 3.90
CA PHE A 379 -16.32 14.04 3.50
C PHE A 379 -16.02 13.52 2.09
N ARG A 380 -15.47 14.38 1.25
CA ARG A 380 -15.00 14.05 -0.10
C ARG A 380 -13.55 14.48 -0.28
N PRO A 381 -12.58 13.54 -0.30
CA PRO A 381 -11.17 13.90 -0.53
C PRO A 381 -10.98 14.56 -1.89
N LEU A 382 -10.19 15.63 -1.93
CA LEU A 382 -9.73 16.28 -3.16
C LEU A 382 -8.33 15.79 -3.50
N ILE A 383 -8.17 15.22 -4.67
CA ILE A 383 -6.89 14.65 -5.14
C ILE A 383 -6.46 15.38 -6.39
N TYR A 384 -5.33 16.07 -6.32
CA TYR A 384 -4.73 16.78 -7.43
C TYR A 384 -3.50 16.05 -7.94
N LEU A 385 -3.47 15.80 -9.24
CA LEU A 385 -2.37 15.15 -9.94
C LEU A 385 -1.70 16.19 -10.83
N LEU A 386 -0.46 16.57 -10.53
CA LEU A 386 0.24 17.64 -11.25
C LEU A 386 1.10 17.06 -12.38
N THR A 387 0.90 17.55 -13.59
CA THR A 387 1.65 17.13 -14.77
C THR A 387 2.11 18.32 -15.61
N VAL A 388 3.01 18.07 -16.55
CA VAL A 388 3.41 19.01 -17.58
C VAL A 388 2.85 18.53 -18.92
N ARG A 389 2.24 19.43 -19.70
CA ARG A 389 1.67 19.10 -21.01
C ARG A 389 2.67 18.41 -21.92
N ALA A 390 2.27 17.30 -22.55
CA ALA A 390 3.07 16.49 -23.46
C ALA A 390 4.38 15.92 -22.88
N SER A 391 4.51 15.83 -21.57
CA SER A 391 5.65 15.20 -20.89
C SER A 391 5.47 13.69 -20.70
N LEU A 392 6.53 13.03 -20.26
CA LEU A 392 6.52 11.61 -19.92
C LEU A 392 5.59 11.32 -18.73
N ASP A 393 5.60 12.18 -17.71
CA ASP A 393 4.75 11.99 -16.52
C ASP A 393 3.26 12.13 -16.87
N HIS A 394 2.89 13.00 -17.79
CA HIS A 394 1.51 13.10 -18.30
C HIS A 394 1.04 11.79 -18.94
N THR A 395 1.87 11.22 -19.80
CA THR A 395 1.58 9.95 -20.47
C THR A 395 1.50 8.77 -19.48
N VAL A 396 2.44 8.70 -18.55
CA VAL A 396 2.47 7.67 -17.50
C VAL A 396 1.22 7.73 -16.63
N LEU A 397 0.84 8.92 -16.19
CA LEU A 397 -0.32 9.10 -15.32
C LEU A 397 -1.63 8.71 -16.03
N GLY A 398 -1.80 9.08 -17.30
CA GLY A 398 -2.94 8.64 -18.12
C GLY A 398 -3.07 7.11 -18.15
N LYS A 399 -1.95 6.39 -18.30
CA LYS A 399 -1.95 4.92 -18.29
C LYS A 399 -2.19 4.31 -16.90
N VAL A 400 -1.71 4.94 -15.84
CA VAL A 400 -2.00 4.52 -14.45
C VAL A 400 -3.50 4.59 -14.19
N LEU A 401 -4.15 5.67 -14.58
CA LEU A 401 -5.60 5.83 -14.42
C LEU A 401 -6.41 4.79 -15.22
N GLN A 402 -5.97 4.42 -16.42
CA GLN A 402 -6.59 3.35 -17.20
C GLN A 402 -6.47 1.97 -16.52
N LYS A 403 -5.35 1.68 -15.85
CA LYS A 403 -5.14 0.40 -15.15
C LYS A 403 -6.06 0.20 -13.94
N LEU A 404 -6.50 1.25 -13.29
CA LEU A 404 -7.45 1.16 -12.17
C LEU A 404 -8.74 0.45 -12.59
N ASN A 405 -9.25 0.75 -13.78
CA ASN A 405 -10.47 0.12 -14.31
C ASN A 405 -10.32 -1.39 -14.57
N ILE A 406 -9.11 -1.90 -14.81
CA ILE A 406 -8.86 -3.35 -15.03
C ILE A 406 -8.87 -4.11 -13.70
N ILE A 407 -8.35 -3.52 -12.64
CA ILE A 407 -8.29 -4.15 -11.31
C ILE A 407 -9.70 -4.44 -10.79
N ASP A 408 -10.63 -3.53 -10.99
CA ASP A 408 -12.03 -3.68 -10.56
C ASP A 408 -12.79 -4.79 -11.30
N GLN A 409 -12.30 -5.25 -12.45
CA GLN A 409 -12.88 -6.39 -13.16
C GLN A 409 -12.48 -7.76 -12.58
N ILE A 410 -11.38 -7.82 -11.81
CA ILE A 410 -10.84 -9.06 -11.25
C ILE A 410 -11.35 -9.30 -9.81
N ILE A 411 -11.46 -8.25 -9.03
CA ILE A 411 -11.82 -8.26 -7.63
C ILE A 411 -13.17 -7.60 -7.42
#